data_d6a25b72b9230132401c79d68a7636c5
#
_entry.id   d6a25b72b9230132401c79d68a7636c5
#
_cell.length_a   1.000
_cell.length_b   1.000
_cell.length_c   1.000
_cell.angle_alpha   90.00
_cell.angle_beta   90.00
_cell.angle_gamma   90.00
#
_symmetry.space_group_name_H-M   'P 1'
#
loop_
_entity.id
_entity.type
_entity.pdbx_description
1 polymer ?
#
loop_
_entity_poly.entity_id
_entity_poly.type
_entity_poly.pdbx_seq_one_letter_code
_entity_poly.pdbx_strand_id
1 'polypeptide(L)'
;GTTSSRCILFDRSGKVCSVAQKEFAQYYPQPGWVEHNPMEIWSSQLSVAVEAMGQIGAEADDIAAIGITNQRETTICFSKKTGKPVYPAIVWQCRRTADKIDALKKDGFDKVIRERTGLIPDAYFSATKICWILEHKKYFH
;
A
#
# COMPACT_ATOMS: atom_id res chain seq x y z
N GLY A 1 7.45 2.29 -1.60
CA GLY A 1 7.01 3.32 -2.56
C GLY A 1 5.89 2.84 -3.45
N THR A 2 5.44 3.70 -4.36
CA THR A 2 4.32 3.37 -5.26
C THR A 2 4.72 2.42 -6.38
N THR A 3 5.98 2.44 -6.80
CA THR A 3 6.46 1.68 -7.95
C THR A 3 7.57 0.69 -7.60
N SER A 4 8.11 0.76 -6.38
CA SER A 4 9.23 -0.07 -5.95
C SER A 4 9.27 -0.27 -4.44
N SER A 5 9.85 -1.37 -4.02
CA SER A 5 10.29 -1.62 -2.65
C SER A 5 11.75 -1.19 -2.48
N ARG A 6 12.10 -0.70 -1.30
CA ARG A 6 13.45 -0.27 -0.98
C ARG A 6 13.81 -0.65 0.45
N CYS A 7 15.04 -1.08 0.66
CA CYS A 7 15.64 -1.23 1.97
C CYS A 7 16.90 -0.36 2.06
N ILE A 8 17.08 0.32 3.16
CA ILE A 8 18.27 1.13 3.45
C ILE A 8 18.76 0.72 4.83
N LEU A 9 20.03 0.38 4.94
CA LEU A 9 20.68 0.17 6.22
C LEU A 9 21.44 1.43 6.63
N PHE A 10 21.24 1.81 7.87
CA PHE A 10 21.90 2.96 8.49
C PHE A 10 22.74 2.49 9.67
N ASP A 11 23.88 3.14 9.90
CA ASP A 11 24.61 2.99 11.16
C ASP A 11 23.98 3.84 12.28
N ARG A 12 24.53 3.74 13.49
CA ARG A 12 24.06 4.51 14.67
C ARG A 12 24.19 6.03 14.51
N SER A 13 25.01 6.50 13.59
CA SER A 13 25.15 7.93 13.27
C SER A 13 24.14 8.43 12.25
N GLY A 14 23.34 7.52 11.66
CA GLY A 14 22.41 7.82 10.57
C GLY A 14 23.04 7.83 9.18
N LYS A 15 24.29 7.38 9.06
CA LYS A 15 24.96 7.24 7.76
C LYS A 15 24.42 6.00 7.02
N VAL A 16 24.16 6.14 5.72
CA VAL A 16 23.75 5.04 4.87
C VAL A 16 24.92 4.08 4.66
N CYS A 17 24.71 2.81 5.01
CA CYS A 17 25.67 1.72 4.84
C CYS A 17 25.41 0.93 3.55
N SER A 18 24.15 0.65 3.23
CA SER A 18 23.76 -0.02 2.00
C SER A 18 22.34 0.35 1.58
N VAL A 19 22.04 0.17 0.29
CA VAL A 19 20.72 0.42 -0.30
C VAL A 19 20.44 -0.67 -1.33
N ALA A 20 19.25 -1.27 -1.27
CA ALA A 20 18.72 -2.10 -2.33
C ALA A 20 17.31 -1.67 -2.70
N GLN A 21 16.96 -1.75 -3.98
CA GLN A 21 15.66 -1.35 -4.51
C GLN A 21 15.25 -2.26 -5.64
N LYS A 22 13.94 -2.61 -5.68
CA LYS A 22 13.36 -3.43 -6.73
C LYS A 22 11.98 -2.90 -7.10
N GLU A 23 11.73 -2.73 -8.38
CA GLU A 23 10.42 -2.40 -8.93
C GLU A 23 9.48 -3.60 -8.88
N PHE A 24 8.17 -3.33 -8.83
CA PHE A 24 7.11 -4.32 -8.96
C PHE A 24 6.08 -3.87 -9.99
N ALA A 25 5.32 -4.83 -10.53
CA ALA A 25 4.39 -4.56 -11.61
C ALA A 25 3.24 -3.63 -11.20
N GLN A 26 2.84 -2.77 -12.14
CA GLN A 26 1.66 -1.91 -12.05
C GLN A 26 0.58 -2.51 -12.93
N TYR A 27 -0.65 -2.67 -12.40
CA TYR A 27 -1.77 -3.26 -13.14
C TYR A 27 -2.86 -2.22 -13.37
N TYR A 28 -3.35 -2.16 -14.59
CA TYR A 28 -4.39 -1.21 -15.02
C TYR A 28 -5.56 -1.97 -15.67
N PRO A 29 -6.38 -2.72 -14.88
CA PRO A 29 -7.39 -3.62 -15.43
C PRO A 29 -8.52 -2.92 -16.19
N GLN A 30 -8.79 -1.66 -15.88
CA GLN A 30 -9.77 -0.82 -16.56
C GLN A 30 -9.31 0.65 -16.57
N PRO A 31 -9.85 1.52 -17.42
CA PRO A 31 -9.57 2.95 -17.39
C PRO A 31 -9.77 3.54 -15.98
N GLY A 32 -8.76 4.23 -15.48
CA GLY A 32 -8.77 4.83 -14.14
C GLY A 32 -8.58 3.87 -12.97
N TRP A 33 -8.46 2.56 -13.21
CA TRP A 33 -8.15 1.57 -12.18
C TRP A 33 -6.65 1.33 -12.07
N VAL A 34 -6.16 1.27 -10.85
CA VAL A 34 -4.76 0.98 -10.56
C VAL A 34 -4.69 -0.04 -9.43
N GLU A 35 -3.99 -1.14 -9.70
CA GLU A 35 -3.83 -2.25 -8.77
C GLU A 35 -2.37 -2.68 -8.65
N HIS A 36 -2.03 -3.25 -7.49
CA HIS A 36 -0.79 -3.98 -7.28
C HIS A 36 -1.09 -5.40 -6.80
N ASN A 37 -0.16 -6.31 -7.07
CA ASN A 37 -0.18 -7.63 -6.44
C ASN A 37 0.47 -7.53 -5.04
N PRO A 38 -0.28 -7.76 -3.93
CA PRO A 38 0.28 -7.67 -2.59
C PRO A 38 1.44 -8.64 -2.34
N MET A 39 1.43 -9.80 -3.00
CA MET A 39 2.50 -10.79 -2.85
C MET A 39 3.79 -10.37 -3.56
N GLU A 40 3.69 -9.63 -4.67
CA GLU A 40 4.86 -9.04 -5.33
C GLU A 40 5.48 -7.94 -4.46
N ILE A 41 4.65 -7.11 -3.81
CA ILE A 41 5.14 -6.10 -2.86
C ILE A 41 5.88 -6.78 -1.72
N TRP A 42 5.30 -7.83 -1.13
CA TRP A 42 5.91 -8.59 -0.05
C TRP A 42 7.24 -9.23 -0.47
N SER A 43 7.24 -9.98 -1.57
CA SER A 43 8.44 -10.68 -2.04
C SER A 43 9.55 -9.72 -2.45
N SER A 44 9.21 -8.60 -3.11
CA SER A 44 10.21 -7.59 -3.46
C SER A 44 10.78 -6.90 -2.22
N GLN A 45 9.96 -6.61 -1.20
CA GLN A 45 10.43 -6.00 0.04
C GLN A 45 11.36 -6.93 0.83
N LEU A 46 11.04 -8.22 0.90
CA LEU A 46 11.90 -9.21 1.52
C LEU A 46 13.22 -9.36 0.74
N SER A 47 13.13 -9.42 -0.59
CA SER A 47 14.31 -9.54 -1.46
C SER A 47 15.29 -8.38 -1.27
N VAL A 48 14.80 -7.13 -1.24
CA VAL A 48 15.70 -5.97 -1.06
C VAL A 48 16.24 -5.86 0.37
N ALA A 49 15.55 -6.40 1.37
CA ALA A 49 16.08 -6.46 2.73
C ALA A 49 17.28 -7.42 2.80
N VAL A 50 17.13 -8.63 2.26
CA VAL A 50 18.21 -9.63 2.18
C VAL A 50 19.39 -9.09 1.35
N GLU A 51 19.10 -8.48 0.20
CA GLU A 51 20.13 -7.89 -0.66
C GLU A 51 20.92 -6.79 0.04
N ALA A 52 20.24 -5.85 0.70
CA ALA A 52 20.91 -4.75 1.42
C ALA A 52 21.82 -5.27 2.55
N MET A 53 21.39 -6.29 3.28
CA MET A 53 22.22 -6.95 4.30
C MET A 53 23.43 -7.66 3.66
N GLY A 54 23.20 -8.39 2.58
CA GLY A 54 24.27 -9.11 1.87
C GLY A 54 25.36 -8.21 1.30
N GLN A 55 25.02 -6.98 0.86
CA GLN A 55 25.99 -6.01 0.32
C GLN A 55 27.10 -5.65 1.30
N ILE A 56 26.85 -5.72 2.59
CA ILE A 56 27.81 -5.35 3.65
C ILE A 56 28.12 -6.51 4.60
N GLY A 57 27.61 -7.71 4.31
CA GLY A 57 27.80 -8.90 5.17
C GLY A 57 27.12 -8.79 6.54
N ALA A 58 26.05 -7.99 6.66
CA ALA A 58 25.30 -7.86 7.91
C ALA A 58 24.43 -9.08 8.15
N GLU A 59 24.39 -9.55 9.40
CA GLU A 59 23.53 -10.63 9.87
C GLU A 59 22.34 -10.09 10.69
N ALA A 60 21.40 -10.96 11.02
CA ALA A 60 20.20 -10.57 11.75
C ALA A 60 20.52 -9.94 13.12
N ASP A 61 21.55 -10.41 13.79
CA ASP A 61 21.98 -9.91 15.11
C ASP A 61 22.61 -8.52 15.07
N ASP A 62 23.03 -8.06 13.87
CA ASP A 62 23.52 -6.70 13.66
C ASP A 62 22.38 -5.67 13.58
N ILE A 63 21.14 -6.12 13.37
CA ILE A 63 19.98 -5.24 13.16
C ILE A 63 19.32 -4.88 14.49
N ALA A 64 19.54 -3.68 14.96
CA ALA A 64 19.00 -3.19 16.23
C ALA A 64 17.50 -2.86 16.17
N ALA A 65 17.01 -2.39 15.00
CA ALA A 65 15.61 -2.03 14.81
C ALA A 65 15.23 -1.97 13.34
N ILE A 66 13.92 -2.09 13.05
CA ILE A 66 13.35 -1.94 11.72
C ILE A 66 12.34 -0.79 11.74
N GLY A 67 12.58 0.22 10.91
CA GLY A 67 11.62 1.27 10.61
C GLY A 67 10.88 0.96 9.32
N ILE A 68 9.55 1.10 9.33
CA ILE A 68 8.71 0.83 8.16
C ILE A 68 7.98 2.10 7.76
N THR A 69 8.05 2.45 6.46
CA THR A 69 7.16 3.43 5.84
C THR A 69 6.29 2.73 4.81
N ASN A 70 5.02 3.10 4.76
CA ASN A 70 4.02 2.45 3.92
C ASN A 70 3.84 3.15 2.56
N GLN A 71 3.02 2.53 1.71
CA GLN A 71 2.36 3.20 0.58
C GLN A 71 0.99 3.67 1.06
N ARG A 72 0.88 4.94 1.48
CA ARG A 72 -0.33 5.50 2.09
C ARG A 72 -1.55 5.32 1.18
N GLU A 73 -2.72 5.05 1.81
CA GLU A 73 -4.03 4.91 1.18
C GLU A 73 -4.17 3.78 0.14
N THR A 74 -3.11 3.04 -0.14
CA THR A 74 -3.23 1.78 -0.88
C THR A 74 -3.84 0.73 0.04
N THR A 75 -4.98 0.18 -0.38
CA THR A 75 -5.82 -0.68 0.46
C THR A 75 -5.61 -2.15 0.10
N ILE A 76 -5.29 -2.95 1.11
CA ILE A 76 -5.19 -4.41 1.03
C ILE A 76 -6.11 -5.03 2.07
N CYS A 77 -6.99 -5.94 1.63
CA CYS A 77 -7.76 -6.81 2.51
C CYS A 77 -7.20 -8.23 2.42
N PHE A 78 -7.03 -8.88 3.57
CA PHE A 78 -6.51 -10.24 3.63
C PHE A 78 -7.27 -11.09 4.65
N SER A 79 -7.26 -12.40 4.44
CA SER A 79 -7.86 -13.37 5.35
C SER A 79 -7.06 -13.47 6.64
N LYS A 80 -7.67 -13.22 7.79
CA LYS A 80 -7.03 -13.43 9.10
C LYS A 80 -6.58 -14.87 9.32
N LYS A 81 -7.30 -15.84 8.71
CA LYS A 81 -7.01 -17.27 8.87
C LYS A 81 -5.78 -17.71 8.09
N THR A 82 -5.59 -17.17 6.89
CA THR A 82 -4.55 -17.65 5.96
C THR A 82 -3.44 -16.64 5.68
N GLY A 83 -3.65 -15.36 6.03
CA GLY A 83 -2.76 -14.26 5.66
C GLY A 83 -2.80 -13.90 4.16
N LYS A 84 -3.56 -14.63 3.35
CA LYS A 84 -3.63 -14.37 1.90
C LYS A 84 -4.51 -13.16 1.59
N PRO A 85 -4.08 -12.30 0.65
CA PRO A 85 -4.94 -11.22 0.16
C PRO A 85 -6.18 -11.79 -0.51
N VAL A 86 -7.33 -11.15 -0.29
CA VAL A 86 -8.62 -11.57 -0.88
C VAL A 86 -8.88 -10.87 -2.21
N TYR A 87 -8.13 -9.82 -2.51
CA TYR A 87 -8.22 -9.03 -3.74
C TYR A 87 -6.87 -8.34 -3.99
N PRO A 88 -6.52 -7.96 -5.23
CA PRO A 88 -5.38 -7.08 -5.50
C PRO A 88 -5.42 -5.80 -4.68
N ALA A 89 -4.27 -5.25 -4.33
CA ALA A 89 -4.18 -3.97 -3.65
C ALA A 89 -4.79 -2.86 -4.52
N ILE A 90 -5.77 -2.13 -3.99
CA ILE A 90 -6.34 -0.96 -4.67
C ILE A 90 -5.46 0.24 -4.35
N VAL A 91 -4.75 0.74 -5.35
CA VAL A 91 -3.73 1.78 -5.20
C VAL A 91 -4.38 3.14 -4.93
N TRP A 92 -3.70 4.02 -4.21
CA TRP A 92 -4.15 5.38 -3.89
C TRP A 92 -4.55 6.21 -5.12
N GLN A 93 -3.93 5.95 -6.27
CA GLN A 93 -4.23 6.60 -7.56
C GLN A 93 -5.53 6.11 -8.21
N CYS A 94 -6.07 4.97 -7.74
CA CYS A 94 -7.24 4.33 -8.36
C CYS A 94 -8.50 5.19 -8.23
N ARG A 95 -9.21 5.38 -9.34
CA ARG A 95 -10.41 6.21 -9.41
C ARG A 95 -11.72 5.41 -9.42
N ARG A 96 -11.68 4.07 -9.21
CA ARG A 96 -12.88 3.20 -9.28
C ARG A 96 -14.00 3.57 -8.30
N THR A 97 -13.68 4.32 -7.25
CA THR A 97 -14.66 4.75 -6.24
C THR A 97 -15.03 6.23 -6.36
N ALA A 98 -14.67 6.90 -7.46
CA ALA A 98 -14.98 8.31 -7.68
C ALA A 98 -16.49 8.58 -7.62
N ASP A 99 -17.29 7.72 -8.24
CA ASP A 99 -18.78 7.85 -8.25
C ASP A 99 -19.37 7.79 -6.82
N LYS A 100 -18.79 6.98 -5.93
CA LYS A 100 -19.19 6.94 -4.51
C LYS A 100 -18.90 8.26 -3.80
N ILE A 101 -17.77 8.85 -4.11
CA ILE A 101 -17.38 10.17 -3.56
C ILE A 101 -18.32 11.24 -4.07
N ASP A 102 -18.67 11.23 -5.35
CA ASP A 102 -19.60 12.21 -5.93
C ASP A 102 -20.99 12.07 -5.31
N ALA A 103 -21.47 10.85 -5.08
CA ALA A 103 -22.71 10.60 -4.34
C ALA A 103 -22.65 11.16 -2.90
N LEU A 104 -21.58 10.91 -2.14
CA LEU A 104 -21.41 11.45 -0.79
C LEU A 104 -21.41 12.97 -0.77
N LYS A 105 -20.77 13.63 -1.74
CA LYS A 105 -20.79 15.09 -1.88
C LYS A 105 -22.20 15.61 -2.17
N LYS A 106 -22.92 14.95 -3.10
CA LYS A 106 -24.30 15.30 -3.45
C LYS A 106 -25.24 15.19 -2.24
N ASP A 107 -25.01 14.21 -1.37
CA ASP A 107 -25.80 14.00 -0.15
C ASP A 107 -25.36 14.91 1.02
N GLY A 108 -24.39 15.82 0.79
CA GLY A 108 -23.96 16.83 1.78
C GLY A 108 -22.97 16.33 2.82
N PHE A 109 -22.37 15.12 2.64
CA PHE A 109 -21.39 14.57 3.57
C PHE A 109 -20.01 15.23 3.49
N ASP A 110 -19.73 16.02 2.47
CA ASP A 110 -18.45 16.73 2.29
C ASP A 110 -18.10 17.62 3.49
N LYS A 111 -19.08 18.35 4.01
CA LYS A 111 -18.94 19.20 5.21
C LYS A 111 -18.61 18.38 6.44
N VAL A 112 -19.35 17.30 6.68
CA VAL A 112 -19.16 16.40 7.83
C VAL A 112 -17.78 15.73 7.78
N ILE A 113 -17.37 15.24 6.60
CA ILE A 113 -16.05 14.62 6.42
C ILE A 113 -14.96 15.64 6.74
N ARG A 114 -15.05 16.86 6.20
CA ARG A 114 -14.07 17.90 6.43
C ARG A 114 -13.99 18.30 7.92
N GLU A 115 -15.13 18.50 8.57
CA GLU A 115 -15.19 18.86 9.99
C GLU A 115 -14.63 17.79 10.92
N ARG A 116 -14.88 16.49 10.58
CA ARG A 116 -14.46 15.36 11.42
C ARG A 116 -13.03 14.91 11.17
N THR A 117 -12.49 15.09 9.98
CA THR A 117 -11.20 14.52 9.57
C THR A 117 -10.17 15.55 9.13
N GLY A 118 -10.58 16.78 8.80
CA GLY A 118 -9.74 17.79 8.14
C GLY A 118 -9.46 17.48 6.66
N LEU A 119 -10.01 16.38 6.12
CA LEU A 119 -9.75 15.91 4.76
C LEU A 119 -10.88 16.30 3.82
N ILE A 120 -10.56 16.42 2.54
CA ILE A 120 -11.57 16.53 1.48
C ILE A 120 -12.05 15.14 1.06
N PRO A 121 -13.33 14.94 0.71
CA PRO A 121 -13.79 13.67 0.13
C PRO A 121 -13.11 13.41 -1.22
N ASP A 122 -12.35 12.34 -1.32
CA ASP A 122 -11.69 11.90 -2.55
C ASP A 122 -11.51 10.37 -2.58
N ALA A 123 -11.52 9.79 -3.78
CA ALA A 123 -11.25 8.37 -4.02
C ALA A 123 -9.82 7.95 -3.64
N TYR A 124 -8.94 8.92 -3.39
CA TYR A 124 -7.61 8.71 -2.83
C TYR A 124 -7.65 7.94 -1.51
N PHE A 125 -8.60 8.26 -0.61
CA PHE A 125 -8.66 7.71 0.74
C PHE A 125 -9.22 6.29 0.78
N SER A 126 -8.87 5.55 1.84
CA SER A 126 -9.11 4.11 1.95
C SER A 126 -10.57 3.70 2.14
N ALA A 127 -11.41 4.56 2.74
CA ALA A 127 -12.76 4.17 3.16
C ALA A 127 -13.62 3.64 2.00
N THR A 128 -13.68 4.35 0.87
CA THR A 128 -14.49 3.92 -0.27
C THR A 128 -13.92 2.70 -0.98
N LYS A 129 -12.59 2.48 -0.92
CA LYS A 129 -11.95 1.26 -1.43
C LYS A 129 -12.33 0.03 -0.59
N ILE A 130 -12.36 0.18 0.74
CA ILE A 130 -12.85 -0.87 1.65
C ILE A 130 -14.31 -1.20 1.36
N CYS A 131 -15.18 -0.19 1.25
CA CYS A 131 -16.58 -0.38 0.87
C CYS A 131 -16.71 -1.14 -0.45
N TRP A 132 -15.94 -0.74 -1.47
CA TRP A 132 -15.94 -1.40 -2.76
C TRP A 132 -15.57 -2.89 -2.65
N ILE A 133 -14.50 -3.23 -1.92
CA ILE A 133 -14.09 -4.62 -1.69
C ILE A 133 -15.20 -5.40 -0.99
N LEU A 134 -15.83 -4.84 0.05
CA LEU A 134 -16.91 -5.51 0.80
C LEU A 134 -18.14 -5.76 -0.05
N GLU A 135 -18.52 -4.85 -0.94
CA GLU A 135 -19.63 -5.00 -1.86
C GLU A 135 -19.36 -6.06 -2.93
N HIS A 136 -18.11 -6.23 -3.34
CA HIS A 136 -17.71 -7.16 -4.38
C HIS A 136 -17.17 -8.50 -3.86
N LYS A 137 -17.09 -8.68 -2.53
CA LYS A 137 -16.50 -9.88 -1.89
C LYS A 137 -17.09 -11.22 -2.36
N LYS A 138 -18.35 -11.24 -2.82
CA LYS A 138 -19.01 -12.45 -3.36
C LYS A 138 -18.36 -12.98 -4.65
N TYR A 139 -17.50 -12.18 -5.29
CA TYR A 139 -16.77 -12.57 -6.49
C TYR A 139 -15.35 -13.07 -6.19
N PHE A 140 -14.94 -13.06 -4.90
CA PHE A 140 -13.59 -13.44 -4.47
C PHE A 140 -13.67 -14.81 -3.78
N HIS A 141 -13.36 -15.85 -4.52
CA HIS A 141 -13.27 -17.24 -4.05
C HIS A 141 -11.83 -17.71 -4.01
#